data_ce253334e7bd4f30bb301c1853aed987
#
_entry.id   ce253334e7bd4f30bb301c1853aed987
#
_cell.length_a   1.000
_cell.length_b   1.000
_cell.length_c   1.000
_cell.angle_alpha   90.00
_cell.angle_beta   90.00
_cell.angle_gamma   90.00
#
_symmetry.space_group_name_H-M   'P 1'
#
loop_
_entity.id
_entity.type
_entity.pdbx_description
1 polymer ?
#
loop_
_entity_poly.entity_id
_entity_poly.type
_entity_poly.pdbx_seq_one_letter_code
_entity_poly.pdbx_strand_id
1 'polypeptide(L)'
;MANELQLSFQGNASIYAIIRRHSDAWVWNNTLLSFESWDTANLDDYDLPLSDADGDLYQANWPSSMVAGQYRLLYYRLAVGVPADDDLLLATTDMEWNGIAASPVSSIELDDDALTTLESIKRHLRISDVSSDTLLAELINQISGRIQLICDRQFKRQIHHERLANVTNGHIVLKHFPVRAIDRVSTGNQAALTVQYTGSSIRASVAVSGTALLLRTLDANGTLTTHTLEFASYPTISMLVAIIDTLAGWAGTLSEDGPSNELHPMVGADAKSNMIWLNVPNHTDTTYQLDWPTGSLRLGHPFSAGPALVTYEAGYDIIPRDIAQVANELVAQAYHLGRHDTNLQREKLGDHAMTLVSAVSLNDDQLARLRPYMNLQLAGV
;
A
#
# COMPACT_ATOMS: atom_id res chain seq x y z
N MET A 1 -31.08 5.63 -18.82
CA MET A 1 -30.25 5.99 -17.67
C MET A 1 -30.57 4.97 -16.61
N ALA A 2 -29.61 4.25 -16.18
CA ALA A 2 -29.89 3.02 -15.47
C ALA A 2 -29.32 3.10 -14.06
N ASN A 3 -30.18 3.31 -13.04
CA ASN A 3 -29.96 2.88 -11.67
C ASN A 3 -28.52 3.15 -11.11
N GLU A 4 -28.06 4.39 -11.21
CA GLU A 4 -26.68 4.76 -10.81
C GLU A 4 -26.48 4.75 -9.28
N LEU A 5 -27.57 4.94 -8.52
CA LEU A 5 -27.58 4.79 -7.07
C LEU A 5 -27.87 3.33 -6.73
N GLN A 6 -26.96 2.66 -6.05
CA GLN A 6 -27.11 1.25 -5.70
C GLN A 6 -26.66 1.00 -4.26
N LEU A 7 -27.41 0.17 -3.55
CA LEU A 7 -27.07 -0.31 -2.22
C LEU A 7 -27.46 -1.79 -2.11
N SER A 8 -26.54 -2.64 -1.69
CA SER A 8 -26.84 -4.02 -1.30
C SER A 8 -27.18 -4.04 0.19
N PHE A 9 -28.41 -4.46 0.53
CA PHE A 9 -28.87 -4.56 1.89
C PHE A 9 -29.79 -5.77 2.05
N GLN A 10 -29.46 -6.68 2.96
CA GLN A 10 -30.26 -7.87 3.23
C GLN A 10 -31.50 -7.54 4.08
N GLY A 11 -32.65 -7.82 3.56
CA GLY A 11 -33.95 -7.66 4.23
C GLY A 11 -34.86 -6.66 3.56
N ASN A 12 -36.17 -6.86 3.72
CA ASN A 12 -37.20 -5.98 3.17
C ASN A 12 -37.26 -4.68 4.02
N ALA A 13 -36.74 -3.59 3.47
CA ALA A 13 -36.71 -2.29 4.13
C ALA A 13 -37.08 -1.17 3.16
N SER A 14 -37.61 -0.07 3.65
CA SER A 14 -37.71 1.16 2.89
C SER A 14 -36.37 1.88 3.04
N ILE A 15 -35.70 2.16 1.93
CA ILE A 15 -34.38 2.81 1.90
C ILE A 15 -34.46 4.06 1.04
N TYR A 16 -33.80 5.10 1.48
CA TYR A 16 -33.63 6.33 0.72
C TYR A 16 -32.18 6.83 0.76
N ALA A 17 -31.79 7.61 -0.23
CA ALA A 17 -30.49 8.25 -0.29
C ALA A 17 -30.61 9.76 -0.17
N ILE A 18 -29.64 10.39 0.45
CA ILE A 18 -29.45 11.84 0.45
C ILE A 18 -28.15 12.16 -0.27
N ILE A 19 -28.17 13.15 -1.18
CA ILE A 19 -27.00 13.56 -1.94
C ILE A 19 -26.45 14.87 -1.38
N ARG A 20 -25.18 14.88 -0.98
CA ARG A 20 -24.45 16.06 -0.55
C ARG A 20 -23.33 16.41 -1.53
N ARG A 21 -23.16 17.67 -1.85
CA ARG A 21 -22.07 18.13 -2.69
C ARG A 21 -20.78 18.28 -1.89
N HIS A 22 -19.66 17.74 -2.41
CA HIS A 22 -18.38 17.76 -1.71
C HIS A 22 -17.81 19.16 -1.47
N SER A 23 -18.02 20.12 -2.41
CA SER A 23 -17.39 21.44 -2.37
C SER A 23 -17.83 22.33 -1.19
N ASP A 24 -19.07 22.17 -0.72
CA ASP A 24 -19.68 23.04 0.29
C ASP A 24 -20.58 22.30 1.29
N ALA A 25 -20.69 20.98 1.14
CA ALA A 25 -21.54 20.08 1.94
C ALA A 25 -23.05 20.40 1.83
N TRP A 26 -23.47 21.19 0.83
CA TRP A 26 -24.89 21.46 0.59
C TRP A 26 -25.59 20.18 0.13
N VAL A 27 -26.89 20.09 0.48
CA VAL A 27 -27.74 18.95 0.17
C VAL A 27 -28.59 19.23 -1.08
N TRP A 28 -28.83 18.20 -1.86
CA TRP A 28 -29.72 18.26 -3.00
C TRP A 28 -31.18 18.21 -2.53
N ASN A 29 -31.96 19.23 -2.87
CA ASN A 29 -33.40 19.29 -2.64
C ASN A 29 -34.12 18.80 -3.91
N ASN A 30 -34.84 17.69 -3.81
CA ASN A 30 -35.55 17.05 -4.92
C ASN A 30 -36.78 17.84 -5.37
N THR A 31 -37.39 18.59 -4.46
CA THR A 31 -38.55 19.44 -4.77
C THR A 31 -38.14 20.72 -5.48
N LEU A 32 -37.07 21.38 -5.01
CA LEU A 32 -36.56 22.62 -5.60
C LEU A 32 -35.60 22.37 -6.78
N LEU A 33 -35.12 21.16 -7.01
CA LEU A 33 -34.13 20.77 -8.01
C LEU A 33 -32.84 21.63 -7.93
N SER A 34 -32.41 21.92 -6.71
CA SER A 34 -31.26 22.76 -6.42
C SER A 34 -30.57 22.35 -5.13
N PHE A 35 -29.30 22.80 -4.96
CA PHE A 35 -28.56 22.61 -3.71
C PHE A 35 -28.89 23.72 -2.72
N GLU A 36 -29.08 23.34 -1.46
CA GLU A 36 -29.26 24.25 -0.34
C GLU A 36 -28.50 23.82 0.91
N SER A 37 -28.42 24.67 1.92
CA SER A 37 -27.86 24.29 3.22
C SER A 37 -28.76 23.28 3.92
N TRP A 38 -28.13 22.35 4.66
CA TRP A 38 -28.88 21.35 5.42
C TRP A 38 -29.88 21.97 6.41
N ASP A 39 -31.13 21.55 6.33
CA ASP A 39 -32.19 21.92 7.28
C ASP A 39 -32.99 20.67 7.67
N THR A 40 -33.03 20.33 8.96
CA THR A 40 -33.75 19.18 9.48
C THR A 40 -35.27 19.28 9.31
N ALA A 41 -35.79 20.48 9.05
CA ALA A 41 -37.24 20.65 8.77
C ALA A 41 -37.64 20.21 7.35
N ASN A 42 -36.67 19.99 6.44
CA ASN A 42 -36.90 19.67 5.03
C ASN A 42 -36.40 18.26 4.65
N LEU A 43 -36.31 17.33 5.59
CA LEU A 43 -35.75 15.99 5.33
C LEU A 43 -36.50 15.24 4.24
N ASP A 44 -37.80 15.42 4.14
CA ASP A 44 -38.70 14.85 3.14
C ASP A 44 -38.50 15.44 1.72
N ASP A 45 -37.86 16.61 1.61
CA ASP A 45 -37.45 17.20 0.33
C ASP A 45 -36.09 16.69 -0.16
N TYR A 46 -35.28 16.08 0.71
CA TYR A 46 -33.92 15.62 0.40
C TYR A 46 -33.87 14.15 0.04
N ASP A 47 -34.90 13.37 0.37
CA ASP A 47 -34.91 11.94 0.17
C ASP A 47 -35.04 11.55 -1.30
N LEU A 48 -34.26 10.58 -1.70
CA LEU A 48 -34.35 9.84 -2.96
C LEU A 48 -34.68 8.39 -2.61
N PRO A 49 -35.96 7.99 -2.71
CA PRO A 49 -36.34 6.63 -2.37
C PRO A 49 -35.72 5.64 -3.36
N LEU A 50 -35.15 4.54 -2.82
CA LEU A 50 -34.63 3.44 -3.61
C LEU A 50 -35.70 2.35 -3.76
N SER A 51 -35.83 1.80 -4.95
CA SER A 51 -36.67 0.65 -5.24
C SER A 51 -35.89 -0.65 -5.04
N ASP A 52 -36.51 -1.64 -4.43
CA ASP A 52 -36.00 -2.99 -4.35
C ASP A 52 -36.06 -3.64 -5.73
N ALA A 53 -34.92 -4.00 -6.27
CA ALA A 53 -34.79 -4.58 -7.61
C ALA A 53 -34.75 -6.11 -7.59
N ASP A 54 -34.20 -6.73 -6.54
CA ASP A 54 -33.99 -8.19 -6.46
C ASP A 54 -33.82 -8.69 -5.00
N GLY A 55 -34.59 -8.13 -4.05
CA GLY A 55 -34.61 -8.55 -2.64
C GLY A 55 -33.46 -8.12 -1.78
N ASP A 56 -32.25 -7.97 -2.36
CA ASP A 56 -31.03 -7.53 -1.67
C ASP A 56 -30.37 -6.33 -2.36
N LEU A 57 -30.90 -5.86 -3.50
CA LEU A 57 -30.35 -4.76 -4.27
C LEU A 57 -31.36 -3.62 -4.39
N TYR A 58 -31.07 -2.50 -3.78
CA TYR A 58 -31.86 -1.28 -3.83
C TYR A 58 -31.26 -0.30 -4.85
N GLN A 59 -32.10 0.30 -5.69
CA GLN A 59 -31.66 1.14 -6.80
C GLN A 59 -32.52 2.39 -6.98
N ALA A 60 -31.88 3.48 -7.41
CA ALA A 60 -32.54 4.69 -7.87
C ALA A 60 -31.73 5.35 -9.01
N ASN A 61 -32.38 6.21 -9.78
CA ASN A 61 -31.71 7.00 -10.78
C ASN A 61 -31.06 8.24 -10.18
N TRP A 62 -29.94 8.65 -10.72
CA TRP A 62 -29.32 9.93 -10.43
C TRP A 62 -30.21 11.09 -10.92
N PRO A 63 -30.41 12.18 -10.17
CA PRO A 63 -31.16 13.33 -10.62
C PRO A 63 -30.51 13.95 -11.87
N SER A 64 -31.20 13.90 -12.99
CA SER A 64 -30.67 14.33 -14.32
C SER A 64 -30.35 15.82 -14.42
N SER A 65 -30.88 16.64 -13.51
CA SER A 65 -30.64 18.09 -13.45
C SER A 65 -29.37 18.46 -12.68
N MET A 66 -28.68 17.50 -12.07
CA MET A 66 -27.47 17.77 -11.33
C MET A 66 -26.29 18.07 -12.28
N VAL A 67 -25.46 19.04 -11.90
CA VAL A 67 -24.23 19.37 -12.62
C VAL A 67 -23.16 18.32 -12.40
N ALA A 68 -22.18 18.21 -13.30
CA ALA A 68 -21.04 17.35 -13.11
C ALA A 68 -20.23 17.77 -11.87
N GLY A 69 -19.77 16.80 -11.06
CA GLY A 69 -19.06 17.07 -9.82
C GLY A 69 -18.97 15.85 -8.91
N GLN A 70 -18.34 16.05 -7.74
CA GLN A 70 -18.21 15.02 -6.72
C GLN A 70 -19.26 15.20 -5.63
N TYR A 71 -19.86 14.09 -5.24
CA TYR A 71 -21.00 14.04 -4.36
C TYR A 71 -20.84 12.91 -3.34
N ARG A 72 -21.37 13.11 -2.14
CA ARG A 72 -21.50 12.12 -1.10
C ARG A 72 -22.92 11.63 -1.01
N LEU A 73 -23.11 10.34 -1.13
CA LEU A 73 -24.37 9.64 -0.92
C LEU A 73 -24.42 9.13 0.52
N LEU A 74 -25.53 9.38 1.17
CA LEU A 74 -25.85 8.86 2.49
C LEU A 74 -27.11 8.00 2.35
N TYR A 75 -27.01 6.71 2.62
CA TYR A 75 -28.12 5.79 2.53
C TYR A 75 -28.71 5.54 3.91
N TYR A 76 -30.01 5.77 4.05
CA TYR A 76 -30.72 5.62 5.30
C TYR A 76 -31.82 4.56 5.19
N ARG A 77 -32.07 3.89 6.30
CA ARG A 77 -33.25 3.04 6.49
C ARG A 77 -34.35 3.86 7.12
N LEU A 78 -35.46 3.98 6.39
CA LEU A 78 -36.66 4.65 6.89
C LEU A 78 -37.28 3.83 8.04
N ALA A 79 -37.41 4.44 9.18
CA ALA A 79 -38.01 3.79 10.35
C ALA A 79 -39.53 3.80 10.29
N VAL A 80 -40.16 4.94 9.97
CA VAL A 80 -41.63 5.11 9.91
C VAL A 80 -42.00 6.20 8.91
N GLY A 81 -42.69 5.83 7.84
CA GLY A 81 -43.51 6.69 6.96
C GLY A 81 -42.84 7.84 6.22
N VAL A 82 -42.06 8.71 6.89
CA VAL A 82 -41.34 9.86 6.34
C VAL A 82 -39.93 9.92 6.91
N PRO A 83 -38.96 10.48 6.17
CA PRO A 83 -37.58 10.67 6.66
C PRO A 83 -37.51 11.44 7.97
N ALA A 84 -36.68 10.97 8.90
CA ALA A 84 -36.49 11.53 10.23
C ALA A 84 -35.03 11.57 10.64
N ASP A 85 -34.67 12.47 11.56
CA ASP A 85 -33.30 12.68 12.05
C ASP A 85 -32.70 11.44 12.76
N ASP A 86 -33.56 10.54 13.23
CA ASP A 86 -33.17 9.29 13.93
C ASP A 86 -33.16 8.07 13.01
N ASP A 87 -33.36 8.24 11.71
CA ASP A 87 -33.23 7.16 10.74
C ASP A 87 -31.81 6.60 10.71
N LEU A 88 -31.73 5.26 10.62
CA LEU A 88 -30.44 4.56 10.67
C LEU A 88 -29.64 4.77 9.39
N LEU A 89 -28.48 5.40 9.50
CA LEU A 89 -27.50 5.47 8.41
C LEU A 89 -26.93 4.06 8.14
N LEU A 90 -27.15 3.54 6.93
CA LEU A 90 -26.69 2.22 6.49
C LEU A 90 -25.32 2.27 5.84
N ALA A 91 -25.09 3.24 4.96
CA ALA A 91 -23.85 3.37 4.20
C ALA A 91 -23.60 4.80 3.76
N THR A 92 -22.34 5.10 3.50
CA THR A 92 -21.90 6.34 2.86
C THR A 92 -21.01 6.00 1.68
N THR A 93 -21.25 6.61 0.52
CA THR A 93 -20.46 6.39 -0.69
C THR A 93 -20.15 7.72 -1.37
N ASP A 94 -18.92 7.94 -1.74
CA ASP A 94 -18.56 9.10 -2.54
C ASP A 94 -18.67 8.74 -4.04
N MET A 95 -19.33 9.59 -4.82
CA MET A 95 -19.61 9.38 -6.24
C MET A 95 -19.18 10.59 -7.06
N GLU A 96 -18.68 10.33 -8.25
CA GLU A 96 -18.45 11.36 -9.27
C GLU A 96 -19.54 11.26 -10.33
N TRP A 97 -20.22 12.38 -10.56
CA TRP A 97 -21.20 12.55 -11.63
C TRP A 97 -20.58 13.34 -12.78
N ASN A 98 -20.50 12.75 -13.97
CA ASN A 98 -19.92 13.41 -15.15
C ASN A 98 -20.96 14.12 -16.04
N GLY A 99 -22.22 14.20 -15.60
CA GLY A 99 -23.36 14.76 -16.36
C GLY A 99 -24.14 13.68 -17.15
N ILE A 100 -23.66 12.44 -17.21
CA ILE A 100 -24.26 11.34 -17.96
C ILE A 100 -24.37 10.06 -17.09
N ALA A 101 -23.33 9.76 -16.32
CA ALA A 101 -23.24 8.59 -15.47
C ALA A 101 -22.55 8.93 -14.14
N ALA A 102 -22.97 8.26 -13.08
CA ALA A 102 -22.29 8.30 -11.78
C ALA A 102 -21.35 7.09 -11.66
N SER A 103 -20.17 7.32 -11.13
CA SER A 103 -19.21 6.27 -10.78
C SER A 103 -18.73 6.46 -9.34
N PRO A 104 -18.47 5.38 -8.59
CA PRO A 104 -17.86 5.50 -7.28
C PRO A 104 -16.54 6.27 -7.37
N VAL A 105 -16.37 7.27 -6.53
CA VAL A 105 -15.06 7.86 -6.33
C VAL A 105 -14.26 6.82 -5.56
N SER A 106 -13.35 6.16 -6.24
CA SER A 106 -12.31 5.40 -5.54
C SER A 106 -11.49 6.41 -4.77
N SER A 107 -11.71 6.52 -3.46
CA SER A 107 -10.81 7.27 -2.59
C SER A 107 -9.47 6.52 -2.57
N ILE A 108 -8.60 6.87 -3.49
CA ILE A 108 -7.21 6.42 -3.42
C ILE A 108 -6.60 7.19 -2.26
N GLU A 109 -6.40 6.51 -1.17
CA GLU A 109 -5.65 7.08 -0.04
C GLU A 109 -4.18 7.19 -0.42
N LEU A 110 -3.51 8.18 0.16
CA LEU A 110 -2.06 8.26 0.04
C LEU A 110 -1.45 7.07 0.80
N ASP A 111 -0.50 6.41 0.15
CA ASP A 111 0.28 5.36 0.80
C ASP A 111 1.01 5.91 2.02
N ASP A 112 1.17 5.09 3.06
CA ASP A 112 1.87 5.49 4.28
C ASP A 112 3.29 5.98 4.02
N ASP A 113 3.91 5.56 2.93
CA ASP A 113 5.27 5.92 2.51
C ASP A 113 5.32 7.00 1.42
N ALA A 114 4.20 7.69 1.14
CA ALA A 114 4.14 8.79 0.19
C ALA A 114 5.16 9.90 0.53
N LEU A 115 5.88 10.40 -0.47
CA LEU A 115 6.98 11.36 -0.31
C LEU A 115 6.52 12.82 -0.29
N THR A 116 5.28 13.08 -0.64
CA THR A 116 4.64 14.40 -0.58
C THR A 116 3.17 14.27 -0.18
N THR A 117 2.50 15.39 0.03
CA THR A 117 1.09 15.43 0.42
C THR A 117 0.23 16.02 -0.69
N LEU A 118 -1.06 15.67 -0.69
CA LEU A 118 -2.03 16.24 -1.62
C LEU A 118 -2.08 17.77 -1.55
N GLU A 119 -2.02 18.32 -0.33
CA GLU A 119 -1.99 19.78 -0.14
C GLU A 119 -0.74 20.42 -0.77
N SER A 120 0.43 19.78 -0.63
CA SER A 120 1.68 20.26 -1.20
C SER A 120 1.63 20.31 -2.73
N ILE A 121 1.14 19.26 -3.37
CA ILE A 121 1.04 19.21 -4.82
C ILE A 121 -0.05 20.15 -5.37
N LYS A 122 -1.20 20.26 -4.71
CA LYS A 122 -2.25 21.24 -5.09
C LYS A 122 -1.72 22.66 -5.04
N ARG A 123 -0.98 23.02 -4.01
CA ARG A 123 -0.32 24.34 -3.91
C ARG A 123 0.72 24.52 -5.02
N HIS A 124 1.50 23.51 -5.36
CA HIS A 124 2.49 23.54 -6.44
C HIS A 124 1.84 23.75 -7.81
N LEU A 125 0.72 23.06 -8.07
CA LEU A 125 -0.06 23.16 -9.32
C LEU A 125 -1.02 24.37 -9.34
N ARG A 126 -1.22 25.06 -8.21
CA ARG A 126 -2.21 26.14 -8.02
C ARG A 126 -3.64 25.66 -8.27
N ILE A 127 -3.97 24.46 -7.82
CA ILE A 127 -5.30 23.85 -7.88
C ILE A 127 -5.97 24.06 -6.52
N SER A 128 -7.20 24.55 -6.50
CA SER A 128 -8.00 24.75 -5.28
C SER A 128 -9.21 23.83 -5.17
N ASP A 129 -9.65 23.26 -6.30
CA ASP A 129 -10.80 22.35 -6.33
C ASP A 129 -10.39 20.92 -5.95
N VAL A 130 -11.38 20.05 -5.75
CA VAL A 130 -11.20 18.65 -5.35
C VAL A 130 -11.36 17.66 -6.52
N SER A 131 -11.67 18.15 -7.71
CA SER A 131 -11.99 17.31 -8.87
C SER A 131 -10.83 16.43 -9.33
N SER A 132 -9.60 16.82 -9.03
CA SER A 132 -8.38 16.10 -9.39
C SER A 132 -7.75 15.35 -8.22
N ASP A 133 -8.34 15.34 -7.03
CA ASP A 133 -7.71 14.82 -5.81
C ASP A 133 -7.38 13.34 -5.92
N THR A 134 -8.28 12.51 -6.45
CA THR A 134 -8.06 11.08 -6.66
C THR A 134 -6.90 10.82 -7.63
N LEU A 135 -6.89 11.52 -8.77
CA LEU A 135 -5.81 11.41 -9.75
C LEU A 135 -4.47 11.85 -9.16
N LEU A 136 -4.47 12.96 -8.40
CA LEU A 136 -3.25 13.45 -7.76
C LEU A 136 -2.74 12.48 -6.69
N ALA A 137 -3.62 11.86 -5.90
CA ALA A 137 -3.23 10.84 -4.91
C ALA A 137 -2.60 9.63 -5.59
N GLU A 138 -3.19 9.13 -6.68
CA GLU A 138 -2.62 8.04 -7.47
C GLU A 138 -1.23 8.40 -8.03
N LEU A 139 -1.08 9.58 -8.61
CA LEU A 139 0.21 10.04 -9.13
C LEU A 139 1.25 10.21 -8.03
N ILE A 140 0.87 10.69 -6.84
CA ILE A 140 1.76 10.78 -5.68
C ILE A 140 2.28 9.39 -5.30
N ASN A 141 1.39 8.39 -5.17
CA ASN A 141 1.77 7.02 -4.81
C ASN A 141 2.71 6.41 -5.86
N GLN A 142 2.37 6.52 -7.15
CA GLN A 142 3.22 6.03 -8.26
C GLN A 142 4.61 6.69 -8.28
N ILE A 143 4.68 8.01 -8.16
CA ILE A 143 5.95 8.74 -8.18
C ILE A 143 6.77 8.48 -6.93
N SER A 144 6.13 8.38 -5.76
CA SER A 144 6.80 8.03 -4.51
C SER A 144 7.47 6.66 -4.61
N GLY A 145 6.75 5.64 -5.06
CA GLY A 145 7.30 4.32 -5.29
C GLY A 145 8.46 4.32 -6.30
N ARG A 146 8.34 5.11 -7.38
CA ARG A 146 9.41 5.24 -8.37
C ARG A 146 10.68 5.89 -7.81
N ILE A 147 10.57 6.96 -7.02
CA ILE A 147 11.74 7.61 -6.37
C ILE A 147 12.39 6.65 -5.38
N GLN A 148 11.60 5.92 -4.59
CA GLN A 148 12.10 4.93 -3.64
C GLN A 148 12.85 3.78 -4.37
N LEU A 149 12.32 3.32 -5.51
CA LEU A 149 12.99 2.31 -6.34
C LEU A 149 14.33 2.82 -6.89
N ILE A 150 14.40 4.06 -7.38
CA ILE A 150 15.63 4.66 -7.91
C ILE A 150 16.67 4.85 -6.81
N CYS A 151 16.24 5.24 -5.61
CA CYS A 151 17.13 5.39 -4.46
C CYS A 151 17.43 4.07 -3.76
N ASP A 152 16.78 2.98 -4.15
CA ASP A 152 16.83 1.65 -3.55
C ASP A 152 16.62 1.68 -2.02
N ARG A 153 15.66 2.49 -1.54
CA ARG A 153 15.34 2.57 -0.12
C ARG A 153 13.99 3.22 0.13
N GLN A 154 13.45 2.98 1.32
CA GLN A 154 12.28 3.67 1.85
C GLN A 154 12.72 4.90 2.66
N PHE A 155 11.94 5.98 2.59
CA PHE A 155 12.30 7.24 3.22
C PHE A 155 11.56 7.50 4.53
N LYS A 156 10.29 7.10 4.63
CA LYS A 156 9.55 7.25 5.88
C LYS A 156 10.06 6.31 6.96
N ARG A 157 9.99 6.80 8.18
CA ARG A 157 10.38 6.08 9.38
C ARG A 157 9.56 4.81 9.55
N GLN A 158 10.25 3.68 9.62
CA GLN A 158 9.66 2.37 9.87
C GLN A 158 10.70 1.37 10.38
N ILE A 159 10.21 0.23 10.87
CA ILE A 159 11.06 -0.86 11.32
C ILE A 159 11.44 -1.72 10.11
N HIS A 160 12.73 -2.03 10.00
CA HIS A 160 13.31 -2.87 8.96
C HIS A 160 13.92 -4.13 9.57
N HIS A 161 13.70 -5.25 8.89
CA HIS A 161 14.36 -6.54 9.17
C HIS A 161 15.26 -6.87 7.99
N GLU A 162 16.55 -6.59 8.11
CA GLU A 162 17.50 -6.73 7.02
C GLU A 162 18.41 -7.94 7.24
N ARG A 163 18.44 -8.84 6.26
CA ARG A 163 19.38 -9.95 6.23
C ARG A 163 20.49 -9.70 5.24
N LEU A 164 21.71 -9.78 5.73
CA LEU A 164 22.94 -9.68 4.94
C LEU A 164 23.57 -11.08 4.86
N ALA A 165 23.64 -11.61 3.65
CA ALA A 165 24.07 -13.01 3.45
C ALA A 165 25.56 -13.22 3.76
N ASN A 166 26.40 -12.24 3.45
CA ASN A 166 27.85 -12.34 3.55
C ASN A 166 28.46 -11.06 4.13
N VAL A 167 28.41 -10.93 5.44
CA VAL A 167 29.13 -9.88 6.15
C VAL A 167 30.58 -10.32 6.32
N THR A 168 31.52 -9.48 5.94
CA THR A 168 32.97 -9.74 6.11
C THR A 168 33.58 -8.67 7.00
N ASN A 169 34.57 -9.08 7.81
CA ASN A 169 35.29 -8.17 8.72
C ASN A 169 34.39 -7.39 9.69
N GLY A 170 33.18 -7.88 9.95
CA GLY A 170 32.23 -7.26 10.87
C GLY A 170 31.73 -5.88 10.44
N HIS A 171 31.86 -5.52 9.16
CA HIS A 171 31.34 -4.28 8.62
C HIS A 171 30.03 -4.50 7.87
N ILE A 172 28.98 -3.82 8.32
CA ILE A 172 27.61 -3.90 7.79
C ILE A 172 27.23 -2.51 7.29
N VAL A 173 26.66 -2.44 6.10
CA VAL A 173 26.03 -1.22 5.58
C VAL A 173 24.53 -1.50 5.45
N LEU A 174 23.75 -0.83 6.28
CA LEU A 174 22.30 -0.96 6.30
C LEU A 174 21.68 -0.24 5.10
N LYS A 175 20.68 -0.84 4.50
CA LYS A 175 20.03 -0.32 3.30
C LYS A 175 19.24 0.97 3.57
N HIS A 176 18.62 1.07 4.73
CA HIS A 176 17.77 2.19 5.09
C HIS A 176 18.44 3.07 6.14
N PHE A 177 18.52 4.35 5.88
CA PHE A 177 19.14 5.37 6.74
C PHE A 177 18.41 6.71 6.63
N PRO A 178 18.52 7.70 7.56
CA PRO A 178 19.29 7.60 8.80
C PRO A 178 18.68 6.56 9.75
N VAL A 179 19.54 5.84 10.44
CA VAL A 179 19.10 4.90 11.48
C VAL A 179 18.66 5.68 12.71
N ARG A 180 17.57 5.27 13.36
CA ARG A 180 17.03 5.91 14.57
C ARG A 180 17.24 5.08 15.82
N ALA A 181 17.02 3.78 15.67
CA ALA A 181 17.22 2.80 16.74
C ALA A 181 17.70 1.49 16.14
N ILE A 182 18.47 0.74 16.88
CA ILE A 182 18.78 -0.66 16.60
C ILE A 182 18.12 -1.49 17.68
N ASP A 183 17.19 -2.36 17.29
CA ASP A 183 16.53 -3.26 18.21
C ASP A 183 17.36 -4.52 18.43
N ARG A 184 17.99 -5.03 17.37
CA ARG A 184 18.78 -6.24 17.42
C ARG A 184 19.80 -6.32 16.30
N VAL A 185 20.99 -6.77 16.64
CA VAL A 185 22.00 -7.23 15.68
C VAL A 185 22.30 -8.69 16.02
N SER A 186 22.12 -9.59 15.08
CA SER A 186 22.35 -11.02 15.28
C SER A 186 23.18 -11.55 14.15
N THR A 187 24.11 -12.44 14.48
CA THR A 187 25.06 -13.02 13.52
C THR A 187 25.10 -14.55 13.66
N GLY A 188 25.68 -15.19 12.65
CA GLY A 188 25.84 -16.63 12.63
C GLY A 188 24.65 -17.39 12.05
N ASN A 189 24.71 -18.71 12.14
CA ASN A 189 23.76 -19.60 11.49
C ASN A 189 23.63 -20.91 12.29
N GLN A 190 22.44 -21.14 12.84
CA GLN A 190 22.11 -22.34 13.60
C GLN A 190 20.81 -22.94 13.06
N ALA A 191 20.77 -24.26 12.95
CA ALA A 191 19.58 -24.99 12.56
C ALA A 191 18.47 -24.83 13.63
N ALA A 192 17.32 -24.33 13.26
CA ALA A 192 16.18 -24.16 14.16
C ALA A 192 15.10 -25.23 13.96
N LEU A 193 14.75 -25.50 12.70
CA LEU A 193 13.83 -26.59 12.38
C LEU A 193 14.17 -27.20 11.03
N THR A 194 13.67 -28.41 10.80
CA THR A 194 13.63 -29.02 9.47
C THR A 194 12.21 -29.14 8.97
N VAL A 195 12.02 -29.01 7.66
CA VAL A 195 10.73 -29.22 7.00
C VAL A 195 10.90 -30.15 5.82
N GLN A 196 9.99 -31.13 5.69
CA GLN A 196 9.97 -32.08 4.61
C GLN A 196 8.54 -32.34 4.13
N TYR A 197 8.39 -32.60 2.84
CA TYR A 197 7.13 -33.04 2.26
C TYR A 197 7.26 -34.45 1.68
N THR A 198 6.45 -35.38 2.18
CA THR A 198 6.41 -36.79 1.73
C THR A 198 5.07 -37.17 1.10
N GLY A 199 4.14 -36.24 0.98
CA GLY A 199 2.80 -36.45 0.41
C GLY A 199 2.81 -36.79 -1.08
N SER A 200 1.62 -36.85 -1.69
CA SER A 200 1.41 -37.29 -3.09
C SER A 200 1.67 -36.25 -4.16
N SER A 201 1.80 -34.96 -3.81
CA SER A 201 2.08 -33.91 -4.79
C SER A 201 3.38 -34.13 -5.55
N ILE A 202 3.43 -33.75 -6.81
CA ILE A 202 4.60 -33.93 -7.69
C ILE A 202 5.77 -33.03 -7.34
N ARG A 203 5.48 -31.84 -6.76
CA ARG A 203 6.47 -30.88 -6.26
C ARG A 203 6.05 -30.33 -4.91
N ALA A 204 7.02 -29.99 -4.11
CA ALA A 204 6.83 -29.26 -2.86
C ALA A 204 8.00 -28.31 -2.65
N SER A 205 7.74 -27.11 -2.14
CA SER A 205 8.78 -26.15 -1.83
C SER A 205 8.50 -25.40 -0.54
N VAL A 206 9.58 -25.01 0.12
CA VAL A 206 9.60 -24.21 1.34
C VAL A 206 10.30 -22.90 1.04
N ALA A 207 9.73 -21.78 1.47
CA ALA A 207 10.35 -20.47 1.43
C ALA A 207 10.10 -19.72 2.74
N VAL A 208 11.03 -18.87 3.14
CA VAL A 208 10.90 -18.00 4.31
C VAL A 208 10.95 -16.57 3.84
N SER A 209 9.87 -15.82 4.04
CA SER A 209 9.81 -14.38 3.85
C SER A 209 10.20 -13.64 5.13
N GLY A 210 10.19 -12.30 5.11
CA GLY A 210 10.38 -11.50 6.33
C GLY A 210 9.27 -11.64 7.37
N THR A 211 8.06 -12.13 6.97
CA THR A 211 6.86 -12.16 7.80
C THR A 211 6.22 -13.53 7.91
N ALA A 212 6.56 -14.48 7.05
CA ALA A 212 5.88 -15.77 6.97
C ALA A 212 6.76 -16.90 6.48
N LEU A 213 6.41 -18.13 6.87
CA LEU A 213 6.86 -19.38 6.27
C LEU A 213 5.85 -19.82 5.21
N LEU A 214 6.33 -20.05 3.99
CA LEU A 214 5.52 -20.43 2.83
C LEU A 214 5.78 -21.90 2.48
N LEU A 215 4.73 -22.72 2.52
CA LEU A 215 4.77 -24.13 2.12
C LEU A 215 3.89 -24.29 0.87
N ARG A 216 4.48 -24.71 -0.23
CA ARG A 216 3.78 -24.81 -1.51
C ARG A 216 3.86 -26.23 -2.05
N THR A 217 2.75 -26.74 -2.58
CA THR A 217 2.68 -28.03 -3.27
C THR A 217 2.01 -27.89 -4.61
N LEU A 218 2.48 -28.66 -5.59
CA LEU A 218 1.88 -28.78 -6.91
C LEU A 218 1.44 -30.23 -7.11
N ASP A 219 0.15 -30.44 -7.38
CA ASP A 219 -0.37 -31.78 -7.63
C ASP A 219 -0.17 -32.21 -9.12
N ALA A 220 -0.53 -33.45 -9.44
CA ALA A 220 -0.41 -34.00 -10.79
C ALA A 220 -1.34 -33.33 -11.80
N ASN A 221 -2.38 -32.63 -11.35
CA ASN A 221 -3.35 -31.90 -12.19
C ASN A 221 -2.90 -30.45 -12.46
N GLY A 222 -1.77 -30.02 -11.87
CA GLY A 222 -1.27 -28.66 -11.99
C GLY A 222 -1.86 -27.68 -10.96
N THR A 223 -2.58 -28.16 -9.93
CA THR A 223 -3.13 -27.32 -8.88
C THR A 223 -2.04 -26.93 -7.89
N LEU A 224 -1.83 -25.63 -7.71
CA LEU A 224 -0.90 -25.09 -6.72
C LEU A 224 -1.65 -24.82 -5.41
N THR A 225 -1.21 -25.46 -4.33
CA THR A 225 -1.67 -25.16 -2.96
C THR A 225 -0.57 -24.43 -2.22
N THR A 226 -0.90 -23.32 -1.56
CA THR A 226 0.03 -22.54 -0.73
C THR A 226 -0.53 -22.41 0.67
N HIS A 227 0.27 -22.79 1.66
CA HIS A 227 0.03 -22.52 3.07
C HIS A 227 0.98 -21.39 3.49
N THR A 228 0.41 -20.28 3.92
CA THR A 228 1.14 -19.13 4.46
C THR A 228 1.01 -19.12 5.97
N LEU A 229 2.10 -19.37 6.67
CA LEU A 229 2.18 -19.41 8.13
C LEU A 229 2.80 -18.09 8.60
N GLU A 230 1.94 -17.11 8.89
CA GLU A 230 2.35 -15.78 9.34
C GLU A 230 3.02 -15.83 10.72
N PHE A 231 4.18 -15.20 10.88
CA PHE A 231 4.91 -15.18 12.14
C PHE A 231 4.14 -14.46 13.26
N ALA A 232 3.29 -13.50 12.91
CA ALA A 232 2.39 -12.86 13.87
C ALA A 232 1.37 -13.83 14.49
N SER A 233 0.92 -14.84 13.72
CA SER A 233 0.00 -15.88 14.18
C SER A 233 0.72 -17.05 14.88
N TYR A 234 1.97 -17.29 14.50
CA TYR A 234 2.82 -18.36 15.03
C TYR A 234 4.15 -17.76 15.52
N PRO A 235 4.17 -17.07 16.67
CA PRO A 235 5.31 -16.26 17.12
C PRO A 235 6.54 -17.09 17.55
N THR A 236 6.41 -18.41 17.73
CA THR A 236 7.54 -19.30 18.06
C THR A 236 7.73 -20.38 17.01
N ILE A 237 8.97 -20.87 16.89
CA ILE A 237 9.33 -21.93 15.95
C ILE A 237 8.62 -23.24 16.31
N SER A 238 8.46 -23.52 17.60
CA SER A 238 7.69 -24.68 18.07
C SER A 238 6.22 -24.65 17.61
N MET A 239 5.59 -23.46 17.57
CA MET A 239 4.24 -23.31 17.04
C MET A 239 4.19 -23.54 15.52
N LEU A 240 5.23 -23.09 14.78
CA LEU A 240 5.35 -23.41 13.35
C LEU A 240 5.45 -24.91 13.12
N VAL A 241 6.28 -25.63 13.88
CA VAL A 241 6.41 -27.08 13.76
C VAL A 241 5.08 -27.76 14.06
N ALA A 242 4.40 -27.36 15.13
CA ALA A 242 3.10 -27.93 15.50
C ALA A 242 2.05 -27.79 14.40
N ILE A 243 1.97 -26.63 13.74
CA ILE A 243 1.01 -26.43 12.63
C ILE A 243 1.46 -27.17 11.37
N ILE A 244 2.76 -27.24 11.04
CA ILE A 244 3.30 -27.96 9.89
C ILE A 244 2.89 -29.44 9.96
N ASP A 245 2.98 -30.06 11.12
CA ASP A 245 2.64 -31.47 11.32
C ASP A 245 1.14 -31.79 11.17
N THR A 246 0.29 -30.76 11.19
CA THR A 246 -1.15 -30.92 10.88
C THR A 246 -1.44 -30.88 9.38
N LEU A 247 -0.51 -30.37 8.56
CA LEU A 247 -0.71 -30.20 7.12
C LEU A 247 -0.41 -31.53 6.39
N ALA A 248 -1.32 -31.95 5.54
CA ALA A 248 -1.23 -33.23 4.85
C ALA A 248 0.07 -33.40 4.04
N GLY A 249 0.87 -34.40 4.42
CA GLY A 249 2.12 -34.72 3.75
C GLY A 249 3.32 -33.86 4.15
N TRP A 250 3.15 -32.85 4.97
CA TRP A 250 4.23 -32.06 5.55
C TRP A 250 4.65 -32.64 6.90
N ALA A 251 5.91 -32.54 7.23
CA ALA A 251 6.45 -32.85 8.53
C ALA A 251 7.51 -31.83 8.93
N GLY A 252 7.49 -31.43 10.19
CA GLY A 252 8.44 -30.52 10.81
C GLY A 252 9.19 -31.22 11.94
N THR A 253 10.44 -30.84 12.15
CA THR A 253 11.20 -31.30 13.34
C THR A 253 11.89 -30.06 13.95
N LEU A 254 11.60 -29.83 15.23
CA LEU A 254 12.22 -28.77 16.00
C LEU A 254 13.65 -29.16 16.40
N SER A 255 14.61 -28.27 16.15
CA SER A 255 15.99 -28.36 16.63
C SER A 255 16.28 -27.36 17.73
N GLU A 256 15.85 -26.14 17.54
CA GLU A 256 15.99 -25.02 18.49
C GLU A 256 14.71 -24.20 18.50
N ASP A 257 14.17 -23.88 19.68
CA ASP A 257 13.01 -23.01 19.79
C ASP A 257 13.43 -21.55 19.96
N GLY A 258 12.60 -20.65 19.44
CA GLY A 258 12.84 -19.21 19.50
C GLY A 258 11.77 -18.46 18.72
N PRO A 259 11.94 -17.15 18.58
CA PRO A 259 11.01 -16.32 17.79
C PRO A 259 11.04 -16.75 16.31
N SER A 260 9.85 -16.95 15.72
CA SER A 260 9.72 -17.38 14.32
C SER A 260 10.20 -16.32 13.33
N ASN A 261 10.09 -15.04 13.66
CA ASN A 261 10.56 -13.91 12.84
C ASN A 261 12.10 -13.79 12.77
N GLU A 262 12.83 -14.65 13.52
CA GLU A 262 14.29 -14.76 13.42
C GLU A 262 14.74 -15.79 12.37
N LEU A 263 13.82 -16.55 11.81
CA LEU A 263 14.15 -17.44 10.72
C LEU A 263 14.80 -16.68 9.56
N HIS A 264 15.95 -17.14 9.12
CA HIS A 264 16.64 -16.53 8.00
C HIS A 264 15.78 -16.59 6.73
N PRO A 265 15.50 -15.49 6.06
CA PRO A 265 14.78 -15.48 4.79
C PRO A 265 15.44 -16.39 3.76
N MET A 266 14.63 -17.18 3.05
CA MET A 266 15.06 -18.12 2.04
C MET A 266 14.11 -18.07 0.84
N VAL A 267 14.64 -17.96 -0.37
CA VAL A 267 13.88 -17.83 -1.64
C VAL A 267 13.26 -19.15 -1.97
N GLY A 268 13.17 -20.12 -1.52
CA GLY A 268 12.53 -21.37 -1.88
C GLY A 268 13.53 -22.50 -2.09
N ALA A 269 13.21 -23.63 -1.50
CA ALA A 269 13.95 -24.89 -1.65
C ALA A 269 12.98 -26.03 -1.92
N ASP A 270 13.42 -27.03 -2.68
CA ASP A 270 12.65 -28.23 -2.98
C ASP A 270 12.58 -29.13 -1.75
N ALA A 271 11.40 -29.21 -1.15
CA ALA A 271 11.12 -30.01 0.04
C ALA A 271 10.52 -31.40 -0.29
N LYS A 272 10.32 -31.71 -1.59
CA LYS A 272 9.78 -33.02 -1.99
C LYS A 272 10.78 -34.12 -1.70
N SER A 273 10.48 -34.87 -0.67
CA SER A 273 11.35 -35.95 -0.16
C SER A 273 12.74 -35.50 0.35
N ASN A 274 13.01 -34.20 0.34
CA ASN A 274 14.22 -33.58 0.87
C ASN A 274 13.94 -32.93 2.22
N MET A 275 14.86 -33.03 3.14
CA MET A 275 14.82 -32.34 4.42
C MET A 275 15.45 -30.97 4.25
N ILE A 276 14.65 -29.94 4.43
CA ILE A 276 15.09 -28.53 4.32
C ILE A 276 15.36 -27.98 5.71
N TRP A 277 16.57 -27.51 5.92
CA TRP A 277 16.99 -26.86 7.15
C TRP A 277 16.65 -25.37 7.12
N LEU A 278 15.89 -24.91 8.10
CA LEU A 278 15.63 -23.51 8.33
C LEU A 278 16.42 -23.05 9.55
N ASN A 279 17.12 -21.94 9.38
CA ASN A 279 18.14 -21.52 10.33
C ASN A 279 17.77 -20.18 10.99
N VAL A 280 18.32 -19.95 12.17
CA VAL A 280 18.27 -18.70 12.92
C VAL A 280 19.70 -18.22 13.24
N PRO A 281 19.90 -16.95 13.62
CA PRO A 281 21.17 -16.51 14.20
C PRO A 281 21.49 -17.28 15.48
N ASN A 282 22.78 -17.52 15.71
CA ASN A 282 23.23 -18.18 16.93
C ASN A 282 23.95 -17.24 17.92
N HIS A 283 24.09 -15.98 17.55
CA HIS A 283 24.72 -14.97 18.37
C HIS A 283 23.99 -13.63 18.26
N THR A 284 23.73 -12.98 19.38
CA THR A 284 23.19 -11.60 19.44
C THR A 284 24.32 -10.67 19.88
N ASP A 285 24.59 -9.69 19.03
CA ASP A 285 25.64 -8.72 19.26
C ASP A 285 25.13 -7.57 20.12
N THR A 286 25.81 -7.32 21.23
CA THR A 286 25.53 -6.21 22.14
C THR A 286 26.54 -5.07 22.03
N THR A 287 27.63 -5.31 21.28
CA THR A 287 28.73 -4.35 21.14
C THR A 287 28.94 -4.04 19.67
N TYR A 288 28.58 -2.84 19.25
CA TYR A 288 28.78 -2.36 17.88
C TYR A 288 28.98 -0.84 17.86
N GLN A 289 29.55 -0.33 16.78
CA GLN A 289 29.64 1.09 16.47
C GLN A 289 28.75 1.39 15.28
N LEU A 290 27.90 2.41 15.37
CA LEU A 290 26.95 2.81 14.33
C LEU A 290 27.20 4.26 13.95
N ASP A 291 27.34 4.50 12.64
CA ASP A 291 27.21 5.81 12.04
C ASP A 291 25.74 6.02 11.62
N TRP A 292 25.00 6.71 12.45
CA TRP A 292 23.55 6.91 12.31
C TRP A 292 23.12 7.51 10.95
N PRO A 293 23.83 8.55 10.43
CA PRO A 293 23.45 9.16 9.17
C PRO A 293 23.59 8.24 7.97
N THR A 294 24.58 7.37 7.94
CA THR A 294 24.93 6.54 6.79
C THR A 294 24.45 5.10 6.93
N GLY A 295 24.04 4.67 8.13
CA GLY A 295 23.69 3.29 8.41
C GLY A 295 24.86 2.32 8.40
N SER A 296 26.11 2.85 8.48
CA SER A 296 27.31 2.01 8.56
C SER A 296 27.48 1.49 9.99
N LEU A 297 27.45 0.16 10.15
CA LEU A 297 27.55 -0.54 11.43
C LEU A 297 28.79 -1.41 11.45
N ARG A 298 29.56 -1.33 12.50
CA ARG A 298 30.75 -2.17 12.73
C ARG A 298 30.58 -2.98 14.01
N LEU A 299 30.70 -4.30 13.89
CA LEU A 299 30.66 -5.21 15.05
C LEU A 299 31.87 -5.03 15.94
N GLY A 300 31.66 -5.10 17.25
CA GLY A 300 32.72 -4.92 18.27
C GLY A 300 33.55 -6.18 18.52
N HIS A 301 33.15 -7.34 17.98
CA HIS A 301 33.86 -8.59 18.12
C HIS A 301 34.48 -9.04 16.76
N PRO A 302 35.49 -9.89 16.78
CA PRO A 302 36.03 -10.47 15.55
C PRO A 302 34.97 -11.34 14.88
N PHE A 303 34.55 -10.93 13.69
CA PHE A 303 33.63 -11.68 12.85
C PHE A 303 34.28 -11.92 11.49
N SER A 304 34.57 -13.17 11.18
CA SER A 304 35.33 -13.52 9.97
C SER A 304 34.47 -13.39 8.72
N ALA A 305 33.36 -14.09 8.66
CA ALA A 305 32.35 -13.96 7.61
C ALA A 305 31.11 -14.76 7.98
N GLY A 306 29.93 -14.34 7.49
CA GLY A 306 28.68 -15.08 7.67
C GLY A 306 27.46 -14.19 7.49
N PRO A 307 26.27 -14.76 7.68
CA PRO A 307 25.04 -13.99 7.65
C PRO A 307 24.90 -13.12 8.90
N ALA A 308 24.26 -11.96 8.73
CA ALA A 308 23.79 -11.12 9.81
C ALA A 308 22.32 -10.78 9.61
N LEU A 309 21.57 -10.67 10.68
CA LEU A 309 20.20 -10.18 10.72
C LEU A 309 20.19 -8.93 11.61
N VAL A 310 19.74 -7.83 11.05
CA VAL A 310 19.62 -6.56 11.78
C VAL A 310 18.18 -6.11 11.77
N THR A 311 17.62 -5.91 12.97
CA THR A 311 16.31 -5.28 13.16
C THR A 311 16.56 -3.86 13.65
N TYR A 312 16.06 -2.89 12.92
CA TYR A 312 16.33 -1.50 13.20
C TYR A 312 15.22 -0.58 12.70
N GLU A 313 15.12 0.56 13.31
CA GLU A 313 14.23 1.63 12.88
C GLU A 313 15.04 2.66 12.09
N ALA A 314 14.61 2.99 10.88
CA ALA A 314 15.27 3.96 10.03
C ALA A 314 14.29 4.80 9.22
N GLY A 315 14.79 5.92 8.70
CA GLY A 315 14.03 6.85 7.87
C GLY A 315 13.78 8.20 8.55
N TYR A 316 12.94 8.98 7.93
CA TYR A 316 12.64 10.35 8.31
C TYR A 316 11.23 10.46 8.88
N ASP A 317 11.06 11.16 10.01
CA ASP A 317 9.74 11.54 10.53
C ASP A 317 9.06 12.54 9.58
N ILE A 318 9.86 13.44 9.01
CA ILE A 318 9.43 14.42 8.01
C ILE A 318 10.34 14.24 6.79
N ILE A 319 9.74 13.97 5.64
CA ILE A 319 10.48 13.78 4.38
C ILE A 319 11.33 15.04 4.07
N PRO A 320 12.63 14.89 3.75
CA PRO A 320 13.49 16.00 3.37
C PRO A 320 12.89 16.84 2.24
N ARG A 321 13.04 18.15 2.35
CA ARG A 321 12.41 19.10 1.39
C ARG A 321 12.83 18.85 -0.05
N ASP A 322 14.09 18.47 -0.27
CA ASP A 322 14.62 18.19 -1.62
C ASP A 322 13.88 17.00 -2.25
N ILE A 323 13.65 15.93 -1.48
CA ILE A 323 12.90 14.74 -1.94
C ILE A 323 11.44 15.11 -2.22
N ALA A 324 10.78 15.80 -1.28
CA ALA A 324 9.39 16.23 -1.45
C ALA A 324 9.23 17.18 -2.65
N GLN A 325 10.20 18.04 -2.90
CA GLN A 325 10.20 18.93 -4.05
C GLN A 325 10.37 18.16 -5.37
N VAL A 326 11.30 17.22 -5.44
CA VAL A 326 11.45 16.36 -6.63
C VAL A 326 10.17 15.56 -6.88
N ALA A 327 9.54 15.02 -5.83
CA ALA A 327 8.25 14.35 -5.95
C ALA A 327 7.16 15.27 -6.51
N ASN A 328 7.04 16.49 -6.00
CA ASN A 328 6.08 17.48 -6.50
C ASN A 328 6.33 17.83 -7.98
N GLU A 329 7.57 18.04 -8.37
CA GLU A 329 7.94 18.34 -9.76
C GLU A 329 7.55 17.20 -10.72
N LEU A 330 7.82 15.95 -10.33
CA LEU A 330 7.47 14.77 -11.14
C LEU A 330 5.97 14.52 -11.21
N VAL A 331 5.25 14.70 -10.09
CA VAL A 331 3.78 14.61 -10.06
C VAL A 331 3.17 15.69 -10.95
N ALA A 332 3.68 16.93 -10.87
CA ALA A 332 3.22 18.00 -11.72
C ALA A 332 3.47 17.72 -13.22
N GLN A 333 4.64 17.16 -13.54
CA GLN A 333 4.96 16.74 -14.90
C GLN A 333 4.01 15.64 -15.38
N ALA A 334 3.73 14.62 -14.56
CA ALA A 334 2.79 13.54 -14.88
C ALA A 334 1.36 14.07 -15.07
N TYR A 335 0.90 14.96 -14.20
CA TYR A 335 -0.40 15.57 -14.27
C TYR A 335 -0.59 16.39 -15.57
N HIS A 336 0.41 17.18 -15.96
CA HIS A 336 0.35 17.95 -17.20
C HIS A 336 0.42 17.04 -18.44
N LEU A 337 1.23 15.98 -18.42
CA LEU A 337 1.30 15.00 -19.52
C LEU A 337 -0.05 14.31 -19.76
N GLY A 338 -0.76 13.91 -18.71
CA GLY A 338 -2.07 13.27 -18.82
C GLY A 338 -3.16 14.18 -19.41
N ARG A 339 -2.96 15.50 -19.44
CA ARG A 339 -3.88 16.48 -20.01
C ARG A 339 -3.54 16.89 -21.45
N HIS A 340 -2.38 16.51 -21.97
CA HIS A 340 -1.99 16.76 -23.34
C HIS A 340 -2.24 15.52 -24.22
N ASP A 341 -2.50 15.75 -25.51
CA ASP A 341 -2.56 14.68 -26.48
C ASP A 341 -1.17 14.04 -26.62
N THR A 342 -1.02 12.83 -26.12
CA THR A 342 0.27 12.09 -26.12
C THR A 342 0.78 11.77 -27.53
N ASN A 343 -0.04 11.94 -28.56
CA ASN A 343 0.35 11.76 -29.96
C ASN A 343 1.02 13.01 -30.57
N LEU A 344 0.90 14.17 -29.90
CA LEU A 344 1.52 15.42 -30.34
C LEU A 344 2.97 15.50 -29.79
N GLN A 345 3.96 15.21 -30.62
CA GLN A 345 5.37 15.34 -30.24
C GLN A 345 5.90 16.78 -30.44
N ARG A 346 5.27 17.56 -31.29
CA ARG A 346 5.71 18.92 -31.58
C ARG A 346 4.54 19.77 -32.05
N GLU A 347 4.38 20.93 -31.46
CA GLU A 347 3.45 21.95 -31.92
C GLU A 347 4.23 23.19 -32.38
N LYS A 348 3.89 23.72 -33.56
CA LYS A 348 4.47 24.92 -34.09
C LYS A 348 3.38 25.95 -34.40
N LEU A 349 3.41 27.08 -33.71
CA LEU A 349 2.51 28.20 -33.94
C LEU A 349 3.35 29.42 -34.36
N GLY A 350 3.39 29.73 -35.65
CA GLY A 350 4.24 30.81 -36.20
C GLY A 350 5.74 30.51 -36.00
N ASP A 351 6.46 31.47 -35.38
CA ASP A 351 7.89 31.32 -35.05
C ASP A 351 8.15 30.59 -33.71
N HIS A 352 7.11 30.22 -32.96
CA HIS A 352 7.23 29.49 -31.72
C HIS A 352 7.05 27.99 -31.96
N ALA A 353 8.08 27.20 -31.63
CA ALA A 353 8.01 25.75 -31.64
C ALA A 353 8.10 25.22 -30.21
N MET A 354 7.13 24.40 -29.82
CA MET A 354 7.10 23.72 -28.53
C MET A 354 7.32 22.23 -28.76
N THR A 355 8.32 21.66 -28.09
CA THR A 355 8.57 20.24 -28.10
C THR A 355 7.99 19.66 -26.82
N LEU A 356 7.03 18.75 -26.94
CA LEU A 356 6.39 18.10 -25.80
C LEU A 356 7.24 16.92 -25.34
N VAL A 357 7.40 16.83 -24.01
CA VAL A 357 8.07 15.67 -23.38
C VAL A 357 7.10 14.50 -23.38
N SER A 358 7.49 13.40 -23.99
CA SER A 358 6.61 12.22 -24.16
C SER A 358 6.56 11.26 -22.96
N ALA A 359 7.36 11.50 -21.93
CA ALA A 359 7.41 10.64 -20.74
C ALA A 359 7.86 11.42 -19.50
N VAL A 360 7.34 11.02 -18.34
CA VAL A 360 7.86 11.50 -17.05
C VAL A 360 9.29 10.95 -16.87
N SER A 361 10.28 11.81 -16.76
CA SER A 361 11.68 11.41 -16.57
C SER A 361 12.37 12.35 -15.59
N LEU A 362 13.27 11.77 -14.79
CA LEU A 362 14.18 12.57 -13.96
C LEU A 362 15.19 13.30 -14.86
N ASN A 363 15.34 14.58 -14.63
CA ASN A 363 16.41 15.35 -15.23
C ASN A 363 17.69 15.29 -14.35
N ASP A 364 18.82 15.78 -14.89
CA ASP A 364 20.12 15.73 -14.20
C ASP A 364 20.12 16.51 -12.87
N ASP A 365 19.38 17.62 -12.77
CA ASP A 365 19.26 18.39 -11.53
C ASP A 365 18.47 17.63 -10.46
N GLN A 366 17.34 17.02 -10.83
CA GLN A 366 16.57 16.19 -9.93
C GLN A 366 17.36 14.97 -9.45
N LEU A 367 18.11 14.34 -10.36
CA LEU A 367 18.98 13.22 -10.03
C LEU A 367 20.11 13.66 -9.08
N ALA A 368 20.72 14.84 -9.32
CA ALA A 368 21.74 15.38 -8.44
C ALA A 368 21.21 15.65 -7.02
N ARG A 369 19.96 16.11 -6.89
CA ARG A 369 19.30 16.32 -5.59
C ARG A 369 18.99 15.00 -4.88
N LEU A 370 18.70 13.92 -5.62
CA LEU A 370 18.45 12.60 -5.04
C LEU A 370 19.72 11.83 -4.68
N ARG A 371 20.86 12.11 -5.32
CA ARG A 371 22.12 11.39 -5.09
C ARG A 371 22.54 11.23 -3.63
N PRO A 372 22.44 12.26 -2.75
CA PRO A 372 22.79 12.12 -1.33
C PRO A 372 21.92 11.11 -0.58
N TYR A 373 20.79 10.74 -1.15
CA TYR A 373 19.79 9.86 -0.54
C TYR A 373 19.79 8.46 -1.15
N MET A 374 20.59 8.20 -2.16
CA MET A 374 20.69 6.87 -2.77
C MET A 374 21.46 5.92 -1.86
N ASN A 375 21.11 4.64 -1.94
CA ASN A 375 21.83 3.59 -1.23
C ASN A 375 23.28 3.52 -1.71
N LEU A 376 24.24 3.58 -0.78
CA LEU A 376 25.67 3.55 -1.06
C LEU A 376 26.15 2.22 -1.69
N GLN A 377 25.38 1.13 -1.52
CA GLN A 377 25.70 -0.16 -2.13
C GLN A 377 25.62 -0.13 -3.66
N LEU A 378 24.85 0.80 -4.25
CA LEU A 378 24.75 0.98 -5.70
C LEU A 378 25.81 1.93 -6.27
N ALA A 379 26.51 2.68 -5.45
CA ALA A 379 27.52 3.66 -5.89
C ALA A 379 28.90 3.05 -6.18
N GLY A 380 29.05 1.74 -6.06
CA GLY A 380 30.32 1.01 -6.22
C GLY A 380 30.36 0.05 -7.42
N VAL A 381 29.46 0.22 -8.42
CA VAL A 381 29.51 -0.53 -9.69
C VAL A 381 29.94 0.41 -10.82
#